data_937696cf93dcc4bc090a6c961458076a
#
_entry.id   937696cf93dcc4bc090a6c961458076a
#
_cell.length_a   1.000
_cell.length_b   1.000
_cell.length_c   1.000
_cell.angle_alpha   90.00
_cell.angle_beta   90.00
_cell.angle_gamma   90.00
#
_symmetry.space_group_name_H-M   'P 1'
#
loop_
_entity.id
_entity.type
_entity.pdbx_description
1 polymer ?
#
loop_
_entity_poly.entity_id
_entity_poly.type
_entity_poly.pdbx_seq_one_letter_code
_entity_poly.pdbx_strand_id
1 'polypeptide(L)' 'MKILLIDNYDSFTYNLYHYLSSLKCNVEVYRNNKITIDQIRRKKFDKIV' A
#
# COMPACT_ATOMS: atom_id res chain seq x y z
N MET A 1 -11.69 3.18 -2.90
CA MET A 1 -10.49 2.85 -3.71
C MET A 1 -9.56 1.99 -2.90
N LYS A 2 -9.09 0.92 -3.48
CA LYS A 2 -8.17 -0.01 -2.82
C LYS A 2 -6.74 0.31 -3.24
N ILE A 3 -5.88 0.64 -2.27
CA ILE A 3 -4.52 1.11 -2.54
C ILE A 3 -3.50 0.19 -1.88
N LEU A 4 -2.48 -0.19 -2.64
CA LEU A 4 -1.33 -0.90 -2.11
C LEU A 4 -0.22 0.11 -1.84
N LEU A 5 0.26 0.16 -0.60
CA LEU A 5 1.37 1.00 -0.19
C LEU A 5 2.58 0.11 0.06
N ILE A 6 3.63 0.30 -0.71
CA ILE A 6 4.86 -0.47 -0.56
C ILE A 6 5.78 0.23 0.44
N ASP A 7 6.08 -0.45 1.53
CA ASP A 7 6.98 0.07 2.55
C ASP A 7 8.42 -0.31 2.21
N ASN A 8 9.22 0.67 1.86
CA ASN A 8 10.64 0.49 1.55
C ASN A 8 11.54 0.78 2.77
N TYR A 9 11.04 0.50 3.97
CA TYR A 9 11.74 0.74 5.22
C TYR A 9 12.01 2.22 5.47
N ASP A 10 11.12 3.07 4.99
CA ASP A 10 11.20 4.51 5.14
C ASP A 10 10.14 4.98 6.14
N SER A 11 10.51 5.87 7.05
CA SER A 11 9.57 6.43 8.02
C SER A 11 8.44 7.22 7.34
N PHE A 12 8.64 7.65 6.11
CA PHE A 12 7.66 8.38 5.33
C PHE A 12 6.44 7.53 4.98
N THR A 13 6.60 6.23 4.91
CA THR A 13 5.49 5.31 4.60
C THR A 13 4.33 5.46 5.56
N TYR A 14 4.63 5.62 6.84
CA TYR A 14 3.59 5.76 7.86
C TYR A 14 2.76 7.02 7.67
N ASN A 15 3.41 8.12 7.29
CA ASN A 15 2.72 9.38 7.01
C ASN A 15 1.82 9.25 5.78
N LEU A 16 2.29 8.57 4.75
CA LEU A 16 1.46 8.30 3.57
C LEU A 16 0.25 7.45 3.92
N TYR A 17 0.44 6.44 4.74
CA TYR A 17 -0.67 5.60 5.17
C TYR A 17 -1.77 6.43 5.86
N HIS A 18 -1.37 7.28 6.78
CA HIS A 18 -2.33 8.15 7.47
C HIS A 18 -3.04 9.10 6.53
N TYR A 19 -2.29 9.69 5.61
CA TYR A 19 -2.85 10.62 4.64
C TYR A 19 -3.88 9.93 3.74
N LEU A 20 -3.53 8.79 3.18
CA LEU A 20 -4.42 8.05 2.28
C LEU A 20 -5.64 7.52 3.03
N SER A 21 -5.46 7.07 4.26
CA SER A 21 -6.59 6.61 5.07
C SER A 21 -7.58 7.73 5.38
N SER A 22 -7.08 8.96 5.57
CA SER A 22 -7.95 10.11 5.83
C SER A 22 -8.80 10.48 4.63
N LEU A 23 -8.41 10.04 3.44
CA LEU A 23 -9.20 10.22 2.22
C LEU A 23 -10.23 9.10 2.00
N LYS A 24 -10.46 8.28 3.03
CA LYS A 24 -11.40 7.15 2.99
C LYS A 24 -11.02 6.07 1.97
N CYS A 25 -9.71 5.93 1.73
CA CYS A 25 -9.20 4.86 0.88
C CYS A 25 -8.96 3.60 1.71
N ASN A 26 -9.16 2.44 1.11
CA ASN A 26 -8.80 1.17 1.73
C ASN A 26 -7.33 0.89 1.42
N VAL A 27 -6.44 1.12 2.40
CA VAL A 27 -4.99 1.03 2.19
C VAL A 27 -4.46 -0.23 2.86
N GLU A 28 -3.75 -1.04 2.08
CA GLU A 28 -2.99 -2.16 2.61
C GLU A 28 -1.50 -1.85 2.49
N VAL A 29 -0.75 -2.07 3.58
CA VAL A 29 0.68 -1.76 3.63
C VAL A 29 1.45 -3.06 3.69
N TYR A 30 2.40 -3.22 2.76
CA TYR A 30 3.30 -4.36 2.75
C TYR A 30 4.73 -3.89 2.54
N ARG A 31 5.66 -4.53 3.24
CA ARG A 31 7.07 -4.27 2.98
C ARG A 31 7.46 -4.83 1.62
N ASN A 32 8.44 -4.20 0.99
CA ASN A 32 8.85 -4.55 -0.37
C ASN A 32 9.31 -6.00 -0.53
N ASN A 33 9.76 -6.65 0.55
CA ASN A 33 10.18 -8.04 0.53
C ASN A 33 9.10 -9.02 1.02
N LYS A 34 7.89 -8.53 1.29
CA LYS A 34 6.80 -9.36 1.85
C LYS A 34 5.63 -9.56 0.90
N ILE A 35 5.67 -8.95 -0.27
CA ILE A 35 4.62 -9.12 -1.25
C ILE A 35 5.22 -9.44 -2.61
N THR A 36 4.58 -10.35 -3.34
CA THR A 36 5.01 -10.74 -4.67
C THR A 36 4.11 -10.10 -5.72
N ILE A 37 4.60 -10.08 -6.98
CA ILE A 37 3.81 -9.58 -8.11
C ILE A 37 2.51 -10.37 -8.26
N ASP A 38 2.56 -11.68 -8.05
CA ASP A 38 1.36 -12.51 -8.13
C ASP A 38 0.32 -12.14 -7.09
N GLN A 39 0.77 -11.85 -5.86
CA GLN A 39 -0.12 -11.41 -4.80
C GLN A 39 -0.77 -10.07 -5.14
N ILE A 40 -0.01 -9.16 -5.72
CA ILE A 40 -0.52 -7.86 -6.15
C ILE A 40 -1.62 -8.03 -7.18
N ARG A 41 -1.40 -8.89 -8.16
CA ARG A 41 -2.39 -9.17 -9.20
C ARG A 41 -3.67 -9.77 -8.65
N ARG A 42 -3.54 -10.71 -7.70
CA ARG A 42 -4.70 -11.38 -7.11
C ARG A 42 -5.56 -10.45 -6.28
N LYS A 43 -4.94 -9.50 -5.59
CA LYS A 43 -5.65 -8.56 -4.72
C LYS A 43 -6.33 -7.42 -5.47
N LYS A 44 -5.99 -7.20 -6.72
CA LYS A 44 -6.64 -6.22 -7.61
C LYS A 44 -6.70 -4.82 -7.01
N PHE A 45 -5.52 -4.26 -6.73
CA PHE A 45 -5.45 -2.89 -6.25
C PHE A 45 -5.76 -1.88 -7.35
N ASP A 46 -6.40 -0.79 -6.98
CA ASP A 46 -6.67 0.31 -7.92
C ASP A 46 -5.43 1.16 -8.15
N LYS A 47 -4.62 1.35 -7.11
CA LYS A 47 -3.39 2.12 -7.16
C LYS A 47 -2.30 1.45 -6.37
N ILE A 48 -1.05 1.69 -6.78
CA ILE A 48 0.15 1.23 -6.08
C ILE A 48 1.05 2.45 -5.83
N VAL A 49 1.48 2.60 -4.60
CA VAL A 49 2.31 3.73 -4.20
C VAL A 49 3.65 3.26 -3.62
#